data_81707f1fa6346b57117e05b3131ddb17
#
_entry.id   81707f1fa6346b57117e05b3131ddb17
#
_cell.length_a   1.000
_cell.length_b   1.000
_cell.length_c   1.000
_cell.angle_alpha   90.00
_cell.angle_beta   90.00
_cell.angle_gamma   90.00
#
_symmetry.space_group_name_H-M   'P 1'
#
loop_
_entity.id
_entity.type
_entity.pdbx_description
1 polymer ?
#
loop_
_entity_poly.entity_id
_entity_poly.type
_entity_poly.pdbx_seq_one_letter_code
_entity_poly.pdbx_strand_id
1 'polypeptide(L)'
;MNKLFCQSCGMPLENDKVIGTNADNSKNNDYCIYCYKDGTFTQDVTMNEMIEISLRHMKELFKGDPAFDEKAALDNMNFFFPQLKRWSK
;
A
#
# COMPACT_ATOMS: atom_id res chain seq x y z
N MET A 1 8.19 -17.48 7.97
CA MET A 1 7.23 -16.50 8.45
C MET A 1 6.59 -15.76 7.29
N ASN A 2 5.28 -15.68 7.31
CA ASN A 2 4.56 -14.99 6.24
C ASN A 2 4.66 -13.48 6.42
N LYS A 3 5.15 -12.81 5.39
CA LYS A 3 5.14 -11.36 5.38
C LYS A 3 3.76 -10.88 4.97
N LEU A 4 3.21 -9.97 5.74
CA LEU A 4 1.94 -9.34 5.41
C LEU A 4 2.19 -8.06 4.61
N PHE A 5 1.33 -7.83 3.64
CA PHE A 5 1.37 -6.63 2.82
C PHE A 5 0.03 -5.94 2.88
N CYS A 6 0.03 -4.61 2.78
CA CYS A 6 -1.20 -3.84 2.68
C CYS A 6 -1.94 -4.24 1.40
N GLN A 7 -3.19 -4.64 1.55
CA GLN A 7 -4.02 -5.10 0.42
C GLN A 7 -4.63 -3.92 -0.36
N SER A 8 -4.11 -2.72 -0.13
CA SER A 8 -4.50 -1.52 -0.86
C SER A 8 -3.33 -0.89 -1.60
N CYS A 9 -2.17 -0.75 -0.94
CA CYS A 9 -1.00 -0.09 -1.54
C CYS A 9 0.23 -0.98 -1.65
N GLY A 10 0.19 -2.20 -1.12
CA GLY A 10 1.29 -3.15 -1.21
C GLY A 10 2.44 -2.90 -0.25
N MET A 11 2.29 -1.95 0.65
CA MET A 11 3.34 -1.64 1.63
C MET A 11 3.53 -2.81 2.60
N PRO A 12 4.78 -3.21 2.93
CA PRO A 12 5.00 -4.27 3.91
C PRO A 12 4.50 -3.86 5.30
N LEU A 13 3.77 -4.76 5.95
CA LEU A 13 3.27 -4.53 7.31
C LEU A 13 4.26 -5.12 8.31
N GLU A 14 5.37 -4.42 8.52
CA GLU A 14 6.51 -4.94 9.27
C GLU A 14 6.40 -4.76 10.78
N ASN A 15 5.56 -3.83 11.24
CA ASN A 15 5.40 -3.59 12.68
C ASN A 15 4.02 -3.01 12.96
N ASP A 16 3.65 -2.99 14.24
CA ASP A 16 2.31 -2.56 14.67
C ASP A 16 2.00 -1.11 14.33
N LYS A 17 3.02 -0.27 14.20
CA LYS A 17 2.82 1.16 13.93
C LYS A 17 2.30 1.42 12.53
N VAL A 18 2.53 0.50 11.59
CA VAL A 18 2.07 0.68 10.20
C VAL A 18 0.84 -0.15 9.87
N ILE A 19 0.32 -0.93 10.82
CA ILE A 19 -0.87 -1.74 10.60
C ILE A 19 -2.12 -0.89 10.83
N GLY A 20 -3.09 -1.01 9.92
CA GLY A 20 -4.35 -0.28 10.03
C GLY A 20 -5.18 -0.72 11.23
N THR A 21 -6.24 0.01 11.52
CA THR A 21 -7.09 -0.27 12.66
C THR A 21 -8.55 -0.38 12.27
N ASN A 22 -9.25 -1.27 12.95
CA ASN A 22 -10.70 -1.42 12.81
C ASN A 22 -11.41 -0.38 13.69
N ALA A 23 -12.74 -0.31 13.57
CA ALA A 23 -13.53 0.66 14.32
C ALA A 23 -13.36 0.51 15.85
N ASP A 24 -13.07 -0.70 16.32
CA ASP A 24 -12.86 -0.98 17.75
C ASP A 24 -11.39 -0.83 18.18
N ASN A 25 -10.55 -0.26 17.31
CA ASN A 25 -9.13 -0.04 17.55
C ASN A 25 -8.27 -1.31 17.48
N SER A 26 -8.85 -2.45 17.16
CA SER A 26 -8.04 -3.67 16.92
C SER A 26 -7.26 -3.53 15.62
N LYS A 27 -6.20 -4.31 15.49
CA LYS A 27 -5.34 -4.27 14.30
C LYS A 27 -6.02 -4.94 13.12
N ASN A 28 -5.95 -4.30 11.95
CA ASN A 28 -6.41 -4.90 10.70
C ASN A 28 -5.17 -5.30 9.88
N ASN A 29 -4.89 -6.58 9.82
CA ASN A 29 -3.68 -7.09 9.18
C ASN A 29 -3.73 -7.10 7.65
N ASP A 30 -4.84 -6.66 7.06
CA ASP A 30 -4.98 -6.58 5.61
C ASP A 30 -4.50 -5.25 5.04
N TYR A 31 -4.46 -4.19 5.85
CA TYR A 31 -4.18 -2.84 5.37
C TYR A 31 -3.22 -2.09 6.29
N CYS A 32 -2.48 -1.14 5.72
CA CYS A 32 -1.63 -0.27 6.51
C CYS A 32 -2.42 0.89 7.09
N ILE A 33 -1.84 1.56 8.10
CA ILE A 33 -2.51 2.66 8.80
C ILE A 33 -2.76 3.86 7.88
N TYR A 34 -1.98 3.99 6.82
CA TYR A 34 -2.14 5.09 5.87
C TYR A 34 -3.30 4.85 4.91
N CYS A 35 -3.74 3.61 4.76
CA CYS A 35 -4.85 3.25 3.87
C CYS A 35 -6.14 2.97 4.63
N TYR A 36 -6.05 2.45 5.86
CA TYR A 36 -7.23 2.00 6.60
C TYR A 36 -7.06 2.34 8.07
N LYS A 37 -7.98 3.14 8.59
CA LYS A 37 -7.93 3.58 9.98
C LYS A 37 -9.34 3.72 10.53
N ASP A 38 -9.52 3.33 11.78
CA ASP A 38 -10.79 3.44 12.50
C ASP A 38 -11.96 2.77 11.77
N GLY A 39 -11.67 1.69 11.07
CA GLY A 39 -12.67 0.88 10.39
C GLY A 39 -13.05 1.36 9.01
N THR A 40 -12.37 2.37 8.47
CA THR A 40 -12.66 2.89 7.14
C THR A 40 -11.38 3.17 6.37
N PHE A 41 -11.49 3.15 5.04
CA PHE A 41 -10.38 3.58 4.20
C PHE A 41 -10.17 5.08 4.36
N THR A 42 -8.91 5.48 4.50
CA THR A 42 -8.56 6.89 4.68
C THR A 42 -8.70 7.70 3.40
N GLN A 43 -8.74 7.03 2.25
CA GLN A 43 -8.83 7.68 0.94
C GLN A 43 -9.80 6.91 0.06
N ASP A 44 -10.70 7.65 -0.58
CA ASP A 44 -11.63 7.11 -1.56
C ASP A 44 -11.04 7.35 -2.95
N VAL A 45 -10.20 6.42 -3.40
CA VAL A 45 -9.46 6.55 -4.65
C VAL A 45 -9.64 5.30 -5.49
N THR A 46 -9.37 5.43 -6.79
CA THR A 46 -9.32 4.28 -7.69
C THR A 46 -7.99 3.57 -7.56
N MET A 47 -7.90 2.36 -8.14
CA MET A 47 -6.63 1.62 -8.17
C MET A 47 -5.54 2.42 -8.87
N ASN A 48 -5.85 3.06 -10.00
CA ASN A 48 -4.86 3.87 -10.72
C ASN A 48 -4.37 5.04 -9.87
N GLU A 49 -5.28 5.70 -9.15
CA GLU A 49 -4.90 6.78 -8.24
C GLU A 49 -4.00 6.28 -7.12
N MET A 50 -4.31 5.10 -6.57
CA MET A 50 -3.47 4.51 -5.53
C MET A 50 -2.09 4.15 -6.06
N ILE A 51 -2.00 3.63 -7.29
CA ILE A 51 -0.71 3.34 -7.92
C ILE A 51 0.10 4.63 -8.05
N GLU A 52 -0.51 5.73 -8.47
CA GLU A 52 0.18 7.01 -8.58
C GLU A 52 0.68 7.51 -7.24
N ILE A 53 -0.14 7.40 -6.19
CA ILE A 53 0.24 7.79 -4.83
C ILE A 53 1.41 6.95 -4.36
N SER A 54 1.34 5.64 -4.54
CA SER A 54 2.39 4.72 -4.11
C SER A 54 3.70 4.99 -4.86
N LEU A 55 3.61 5.23 -6.16
CA LEU A 55 4.79 5.54 -6.95
C LEU A 55 5.44 6.84 -6.48
N ARG A 56 4.63 7.85 -6.16
CA ARG A 56 5.15 9.11 -5.64
C ARG A 56 5.89 8.91 -4.32
N HIS A 57 5.34 8.07 -3.43
CA HIS A 57 6.02 7.73 -2.18
C HIS A 57 7.35 7.03 -2.43
N MET A 58 7.37 6.09 -3.38
CA MET A 58 8.61 5.38 -3.70
C MET A 58 9.66 6.33 -4.26
N LYS A 59 9.26 7.28 -5.10
CA LYS A 59 10.19 8.28 -5.66
C LYS A 59 10.82 9.12 -4.55
N GLU A 60 10.05 9.48 -3.53
CA GLU A 60 10.58 10.22 -2.39
C GLU A 60 11.52 9.37 -1.54
N LEU A 61 11.16 8.10 -1.30
CA LEU A 61 11.98 7.20 -0.50
C LEU A 61 13.31 6.89 -1.17
N PHE A 62 13.32 6.75 -2.49
CA PHE A 62 14.51 6.39 -3.25
C PHE A 62 15.11 7.57 -4.01
N LYS A 63 14.78 8.78 -3.58
CA LYS A 63 15.31 10.00 -4.18
C LYS A 63 16.83 9.99 -4.10
N GLY A 64 17.47 10.14 -5.25
CA GLY A 64 18.91 10.11 -5.33
C GLY A 64 19.52 8.72 -5.46
N ASP A 65 18.72 7.66 -5.44
CA ASP A 65 19.19 6.30 -5.63
C ASP A 65 19.25 5.99 -7.13
N PRO A 66 20.46 5.82 -7.71
CA PRO A 66 20.58 5.55 -9.14
C PRO A 66 20.04 4.19 -9.57
N ALA A 67 19.82 3.28 -8.61
CA ALA A 67 19.28 1.96 -8.90
C ALA A 67 17.75 1.97 -9.02
N PHE A 68 17.09 3.05 -8.62
CA PHE A 68 15.64 3.14 -8.69
C PHE A 68 15.18 3.39 -10.12
N ASP A 69 14.33 2.51 -10.64
CA ASP A 69 13.75 2.63 -11.97
C ASP A 69 12.25 2.84 -11.84
N GLU A 70 11.81 4.07 -12.10
CA GLU A 70 10.40 4.46 -11.99
C GLU A 70 9.51 3.64 -12.92
N LYS A 71 9.96 3.40 -14.14
CA LYS A 71 9.17 2.63 -15.10
C LYS A 71 8.99 1.18 -14.66
N ALA A 72 10.05 0.56 -14.17
CA ALA A 72 9.98 -0.79 -13.65
C ALA A 72 9.06 -0.88 -12.45
N ALA A 73 9.13 0.11 -11.57
CA ALA A 73 8.25 0.18 -10.40
C ALA A 73 6.79 0.30 -10.82
N LEU A 74 6.50 1.14 -11.81
CA LEU A 74 5.14 1.33 -12.32
C LEU A 74 4.62 0.05 -12.96
N ASP A 75 5.44 -0.62 -13.77
CA ASP A 75 5.05 -1.89 -14.39
C ASP A 75 4.75 -2.96 -13.35
N ASN A 76 5.57 -3.05 -12.31
CA ASN A 76 5.33 -3.98 -11.21
C ASN A 76 4.03 -3.68 -10.48
N MET A 77 3.73 -2.40 -10.26
CA MET A 77 2.49 -1.99 -9.60
C MET A 77 1.28 -2.34 -10.44
N ASN A 78 1.35 -2.11 -11.75
CA ASN A 78 0.25 -2.45 -12.66
C ASN A 78 -0.03 -3.95 -12.70
N PHE A 79 0.99 -4.77 -12.47
CA PHE A 79 0.83 -6.21 -12.39
C PHE A 79 0.34 -6.64 -11.00
N PHE A 80 0.86 -6.03 -9.95
CA PHE A 80 0.66 -6.45 -8.56
C PHE A 80 -0.66 -5.95 -7.97
N PHE A 81 -1.01 -4.70 -8.21
CA PHE A 81 -2.17 -4.07 -7.57
C PHE A 81 -3.49 -4.78 -7.87
N PRO A 82 -3.77 -5.23 -9.10
CA PRO A 82 -5.04 -5.93 -9.35
C PRO A 82 -5.22 -7.21 -8.55
N GLN A 83 -4.14 -7.74 -7.99
CA GLN A 83 -4.17 -8.96 -7.17
C GLN A 83 -4.41 -8.65 -5.69
N LEU A 84 -4.32 -7.39 -5.28
CA LEU A 84 -4.56 -6.99 -3.90
C LEU A 84 -6.06 -7.06 -3.59
N LYS A 85 -6.37 -7.39 -2.35
CA LYS A 85 -7.73 -7.64 -1.89
C LYS A 85 -8.68 -6.49 -2.19
N ARG A 86 -8.23 -5.24 -1.98
CA ARG A 86 -9.08 -4.05 -2.21
C ARG A 86 -9.46 -3.88 -3.68
N TRP A 87 -8.57 -4.25 -4.59
CA TRP A 87 -8.75 -4.02 -6.03
C TRP A 87 -9.19 -5.27 -6.78
N SER A 88 -9.03 -6.43 -6.16
CA SER A 88 -9.47 -7.70 -6.74
C SER A 88 -10.96 -7.90 -6.51
N LYS A 89 -11.66 -8.33 -7.54
CA LYS A 89 -13.10 -8.63 -7.44
C LYS A 89 -13.40 -10.03 -7.90
#